data_6bd5e3024cbbf8b6de0470008e7f6a67
#
_entry.id   6bd5e3024cbbf8b6de0470008e7f6a67
#
_cell.length_a   1.000
_cell.length_b   1.000
_cell.length_c   1.000
_cell.angle_alpha   90.00
_cell.angle_beta   90.00
_cell.angle_gamma   90.00
#
_symmetry.space_group_name_H-M   'P 1'
#
loop_
_entity.id
_entity.type
_entity.pdbx_description
1 polymer ?
#
loop_
_entity_poly.entity_id
_entity_poly.type
_entity_poly.pdbx_seq_one_letter_code
_entity_poly.pdbx_strand_id
1 'polypeptide(L)'
;MTLNKIIYFFIIIFFTSTIFSNTKYEVLDKIIVKVGKQIITKQELEYEIRKKGGGIKFDASNPLNVNEFRKIVLDELIEKKVVLEHARKIGIEISNQELENVINNIINSNKITLEILVNDLKENGTDLEKFKNDIKDELIIKRVKDTEIRAGINVSEYEIDALIKEKESAMDIKYEILHILIKKRNTNAEEKIKKIQSILTAKNFEKIAQQYSEGPNALNGGNLGLIEFSNLPDIFQDKLKYMEEGEISDVLESANGFHIIKLENQENKNKIKNIFLEQYKFQEILIKKNNFITDNEIEKKFQRIKNEIESGLSFQEAIIKFSDDKSLFNQDKFEWINENNLFPEFHEKLRSLSNNEISEPIKTSVGWHLIKKIDQRKYDATNDSLRQQARLEIINKKIISRYTDWVKNIMKNYAIQFTEE
;
A
#
# COMPACT_ATOMS: atom_id res chain seq x y z
N MET A 1 100.49 -46.06 2.75
CA MET A 1 99.21 -46.61 3.24
C MET A 1 98.85 -45.87 4.50
N THR A 2 97.92 -44.91 4.39
CA THR A 2 97.04 -44.50 5.49
C THR A 2 96.20 -43.38 4.97
N LEU A 3 94.90 -43.54 5.09
CA LEU A 3 93.82 -42.76 4.55
C LEU A 3 93.54 -41.56 5.46
N ASN A 4 93.63 -40.34 4.95
CA ASN A 4 93.22 -39.13 5.65
C ASN A 4 91.68 -38.92 5.44
N LYS A 5 90.95 -38.90 6.55
CA LYS A 5 89.56 -38.52 6.63
C LYS A 5 89.46 -37.01 6.82
N ILE A 6 88.95 -36.30 5.86
CA ILE A 6 88.56 -34.90 5.96
C ILE A 6 87.11 -34.87 6.45
N ILE A 7 86.87 -34.29 7.64
CA ILE A 7 85.59 -34.01 8.24
C ILE A 7 85.14 -32.64 7.77
N TYR A 8 84.10 -32.60 6.94
CA TYR A 8 83.41 -31.39 6.60
C TYR A 8 82.37 -31.08 7.69
N PHE A 9 82.56 -29.96 8.39
CA PHE A 9 81.65 -29.40 9.34
C PHE A 9 80.58 -28.59 8.59
N PHE A 10 79.37 -29.14 8.41
CA PHE A 10 78.28 -28.43 7.85
C PHE A 10 77.59 -27.59 8.95
N ILE A 11 77.74 -26.26 8.90
CA ILE A 11 76.99 -25.31 9.71
C ILE A 11 75.62 -25.16 9.04
N ILE A 12 74.57 -25.79 9.62
CA ILE A 12 73.17 -25.56 9.24
C ILE A 12 72.76 -24.30 9.98
N ILE A 13 72.71 -23.19 9.24
CA ILE A 13 72.00 -21.95 9.68
C ILE A 13 70.55 -22.19 9.61
N PHE A 14 69.87 -22.40 10.75
CA PHE A 14 68.42 -22.39 10.88
C PHE A 14 67.95 -20.95 10.72
N PHE A 15 67.48 -20.63 9.52
CA PHE A 15 66.68 -19.43 9.29
C PHE A 15 65.24 -19.67 9.88
N THR A 16 65.06 -19.26 11.14
CA THR A 16 63.73 -19.17 11.71
C THR A 16 62.97 -18.00 11.01
N SER A 17 62.27 -18.31 9.92
CA SER A 17 61.29 -17.41 9.39
C SER A 17 60.18 -17.30 10.42
N THR A 18 60.18 -16.24 11.21
CA THR A 18 59.01 -15.81 11.97
C THR A 18 57.88 -15.48 10.95
N ILE A 19 56.99 -16.45 10.77
CA ILE A 19 55.72 -16.22 10.10
C ILE A 19 54.99 -15.24 11.00
N PHE A 20 54.99 -13.94 10.68
CA PHE A 20 54.02 -12.99 11.17
C PHE A 20 52.69 -13.44 10.59
N SER A 21 51.99 -14.26 11.35
CA SER A 21 50.56 -14.48 11.13
C SER A 21 49.89 -13.11 11.32
N ASN A 22 49.59 -12.50 10.20
CA ASN A 22 48.74 -11.31 10.17
C ASN A 22 47.32 -11.79 10.52
N THR A 23 47.07 -12.02 11.82
CA THR A 23 45.71 -12.22 12.32
C THR A 23 44.98 -10.93 12.01
N LYS A 24 44.24 -10.92 10.90
CA LYS A 24 43.15 -9.95 10.68
C LYS A 24 42.28 -10.10 11.92
N TYR A 25 42.40 -9.17 12.84
CA TYR A 25 41.39 -9.03 13.88
C TYR A 25 40.10 -8.71 13.17
N GLU A 26 39.22 -9.68 13.05
CA GLU A 26 37.84 -9.41 12.75
C GLU A 26 37.33 -8.48 13.84
N VAL A 27 37.01 -7.27 13.47
CA VAL A 27 36.40 -6.31 14.39
C VAL A 27 35.07 -6.92 14.77
N LEU A 28 35.00 -7.54 15.94
CA LEU A 28 33.72 -8.00 16.50
C LEU A 28 32.81 -6.79 16.63
N ASP A 29 31.59 -6.92 16.09
CA ASP A 29 30.59 -5.85 16.15
C ASP A 29 30.28 -5.48 17.61
N LYS A 30 30.30 -4.19 17.93
CA LYS A 30 30.11 -3.69 19.28
C LYS A 30 28.63 -3.60 19.64
N ILE A 31 28.23 -4.24 20.73
CA ILE A 31 26.89 -4.07 21.30
C ILE A 31 26.82 -2.67 21.91
N ILE A 32 25.82 -1.87 21.53
CA ILE A 32 25.59 -0.52 22.05
C ILE A 32 24.37 -0.44 22.97
N VAL A 33 23.34 -1.28 22.73
CA VAL A 33 22.16 -1.36 23.61
C VAL A 33 21.73 -2.81 23.78
N LYS A 34 21.26 -3.13 24.98
CA LYS A 34 20.66 -4.42 25.31
C LYS A 34 19.24 -4.21 25.86
N VAL A 35 18.28 -4.96 25.31
CA VAL A 35 16.86 -4.95 25.72
C VAL A 35 16.44 -6.40 25.98
N GLY A 36 16.44 -6.83 27.25
CA GLY A 36 16.18 -8.23 27.60
C GLY A 36 17.17 -9.17 26.92
N LYS A 37 16.70 -10.05 26.02
CA LYS A 37 17.55 -10.92 25.19
C LYS A 37 17.92 -10.32 23.83
N GLN A 38 17.32 -9.19 23.47
CA GLN A 38 17.61 -8.48 22.23
C GLN A 38 18.84 -7.57 22.41
N ILE A 39 19.62 -7.42 21.35
CA ILE A 39 20.76 -6.51 21.29
C ILE A 39 20.65 -5.58 20.09
N ILE A 40 21.25 -4.41 20.21
CA ILE A 40 21.51 -3.49 19.08
C ILE A 40 23.01 -3.33 19.00
N THR A 41 23.57 -3.58 17.82
CA THR A 41 24.98 -3.41 17.57
C THR A 41 25.26 -2.10 16.85
N LYS A 42 26.54 -1.68 16.88
CA LYS A 42 26.97 -0.48 16.15
C LYS A 42 26.75 -0.64 14.65
N GLN A 43 27.04 -1.82 14.10
CA GLN A 43 26.84 -2.08 12.66
C GLN A 43 25.35 -2.05 12.28
N GLU A 44 24.47 -2.59 13.13
CA GLU A 44 23.01 -2.54 12.91
C GLU A 44 22.53 -1.08 12.88
N LEU A 45 22.96 -0.25 13.82
CA LEU A 45 22.60 1.17 13.84
C LEU A 45 23.10 1.91 12.60
N GLU A 46 24.36 1.72 12.21
CA GLU A 46 24.92 2.34 11.01
C GLU A 46 24.24 1.88 9.72
N TYR A 47 23.83 0.61 9.67
CA TYR A 47 23.04 0.09 8.55
C TYR A 47 21.68 0.78 8.44
N GLU A 48 20.94 0.90 9.55
CA GLU A 48 19.63 1.56 9.55
C GLU A 48 19.74 3.06 9.25
N ILE A 49 20.79 3.73 9.72
CA ILE A 49 21.08 5.13 9.38
C ILE A 49 21.29 5.28 7.87
N ARG A 50 22.07 4.41 7.24
CA ARG A 50 22.27 4.44 5.77
C ARG A 50 20.99 4.17 5.02
N LYS A 51 20.24 3.14 5.43
CA LYS A 51 18.97 2.73 4.80
C LYS A 51 17.95 3.86 4.84
N LYS A 52 17.78 4.54 5.98
CA LYS A 52 16.82 5.65 6.16
C LYS A 52 17.33 6.97 5.60
N GLY A 53 18.64 7.19 5.65
CA GLY A 53 19.31 8.42 5.19
C GLY A 53 19.59 8.48 3.70
N GLY A 54 19.39 7.42 2.92
CA GLY A 54 19.79 7.31 1.51
C GLY A 54 19.20 8.34 0.53
N GLY A 55 18.26 9.18 0.98
CA GLY A 55 17.73 10.34 0.23
C GLY A 55 17.94 11.68 0.91
N ILE A 56 18.51 11.70 2.12
CA ILE A 56 18.69 12.92 2.92
C ILE A 56 20.12 13.42 2.69
N LYS A 57 20.25 14.59 2.09
CA LYS A 57 21.54 15.30 2.05
C LYS A 57 21.80 15.85 3.44
N PHE A 58 22.55 15.10 4.25
CA PHE A 58 23.05 15.64 5.51
C PHE A 58 24.07 16.76 5.19
N ASP A 59 23.82 17.93 5.71
CA ASP A 59 24.81 18.99 5.71
C ASP A 59 25.92 18.60 6.69
N ALA A 60 27.04 18.12 6.17
CA ALA A 60 28.20 17.73 6.94
C ALA A 60 28.77 18.89 7.78
N SER A 61 28.38 20.13 7.50
CA SER A 61 28.75 21.32 8.27
C SER A 61 27.87 21.52 9.52
N ASN A 62 26.74 20.77 9.65
CA ASN A 62 25.87 20.82 10.82
C ASN A 62 25.83 19.48 11.58
N PRO A 63 26.79 19.22 12.48
CA PRO A 63 26.87 17.96 13.24
C PRO A 63 25.67 17.69 14.17
N LEU A 64 24.89 18.72 14.52
CA LEU A 64 23.68 18.58 15.33
C LEU A 64 22.61 17.77 14.59
N ASN A 65 22.43 18.00 13.30
CA ASN A 65 21.45 17.27 12.47
C ASN A 65 21.81 15.76 12.34
N VAL A 66 23.08 15.44 12.24
CA VAL A 66 23.53 14.05 12.14
C VAL A 66 23.32 13.29 13.45
N ASN A 67 23.69 13.90 14.58
CA ASN A 67 23.53 13.30 15.91
C ASN A 67 22.05 13.16 16.29
N GLU A 68 21.23 14.12 15.96
CA GLU A 68 19.78 14.08 16.20
C GLU A 68 19.12 12.95 15.37
N PHE A 69 19.47 12.83 14.08
CA PHE A 69 19.00 11.75 13.23
C PHE A 69 19.46 10.38 13.76
N ARG A 70 20.72 10.26 14.15
CA ARG A 70 21.28 9.04 14.77
C ARG A 70 20.49 8.64 16.01
N LYS A 71 20.13 9.60 16.86
CA LYS A 71 19.34 9.37 18.07
C LYS A 71 17.93 8.87 17.70
N ILE A 72 17.27 9.49 16.73
CA ILE A 72 15.94 9.06 16.25
C ILE A 72 16.00 7.61 15.78
N VAL A 73 16.98 7.25 14.94
CA VAL A 73 17.12 5.88 14.43
C VAL A 73 17.40 4.88 15.56
N LEU A 74 18.23 5.28 16.55
CA LEU A 74 18.50 4.43 17.72
C LEU A 74 17.24 4.22 18.58
N ASP A 75 16.48 5.26 18.84
CA ASP A 75 15.22 5.19 19.59
C ASP A 75 14.21 4.25 18.89
N GLU A 76 14.08 4.34 17.56
CA GLU A 76 13.23 3.43 16.77
C GLU A 76 13.73 1.97 16.82
N LEU A 77 15.05 1.74 16.80
CA LEU A 77 15.61 0.40 16.96
C LEU A 77 15.33 -0.16 18.36
N ILE A 78 15.43 0.67 19.40
CA ILE A 78 15.10 0.29 20.77
C ILE A 78 13.63 -0.10 20.87
N GLU A 79 12.73 0.71 20.32
CA GLU A 79 11.29 0.41 20.27
C GLU A 79 11.04 -0.94 19.56
N LYS A 80 11.64 -1.15 18.39
CA LYS A 80 11.57 -2.43 17.65
C LYS A 80 12.01 -3.60 18.53
N LYS A 81 13.17 -3.50 19.21
CA LYS A 81 13.70 -4.58 20.07
C LYS A 81 12.81 -4.85 21.29
N VAL A 82 12.20 -3.81 21.87
CA VAL A 82 11.23 -3.96 22.97
C VAL A 82 10.01 -4.75 22.48
N VAL A 83 9.46 -4.43 21.31
CA VAL A 83 8.30 -5.13 20.74
C VAL A 83 8.65 -6.60 20.44
N LEU A 84 9.81 -6.87 19.87
CA LEU A 84 10.28 -8.24 19.59
C LEU A 84 10.48 -9.04 20.88
N GLU A 85 11.05 -8.44 21.92
CA GLU A 85 11.21 -9.10 23.23
C GLU A 85 9.85 -9.35 23.90
N HIS A 86 8.90 -8.42 23.74
CA HIS A 86 7.53 -8.62 24.21
C HIS A 86 6.85 -9.79 23.49
N ALA A 87 6.91 -9.80 22.16
CA ALA A 87 6.40 -10.89 21.32
C ALA A 87 6.93 -12.25 21.76
N ARG A 88 8.24 -12.34 22.00
CA ARG A 88 8.89 -13.55 22.50
C ARG A 88 8.30 -13.99 23.84
N LYS A 89 8.07 -13.05 24.78
CA LYS A 89 7.52 -13.36 26.12
C LYS A 89 6.10 -13.88 26.08
N ILE A 90 5.28 -13.38 25.13
CA ILE A 90 3.88 -13.82 24.97
C ILE A 90 3.73 -14.97 23.96
N GLY A 91 4.85 -15.55 23.49
CA GLY A 91 4.84 -16.73 22.62
C GLY A 91 4.45 -16.46 21.16
N ILE A 92 4.59 -15.23 20.67
CA ILE A 92 4.39 -14.93 19.25
C ILE A 92 5.64 -15.33 18.48
N GLU A 93 5.48 -16.31 17.59
CA GLU A 93 6.54 -16.82 16.73
C GLU A 93 6.07 -16.93 15.27
N ILE A 94 6.98 -16.83 14.34
CA ILE A 94 6.78 -17.05 12.90
C ILE A 94 7.49 -18.33 12.50
N SER A 95 6.76 -19.27 11.92
CA SER A 95 7.33 -20.53 11.44
C SER A 95 8.15 -20.30 10.17
N ASN A 96 9.12 -21.21 9.93
CA ASN A 96 9.93 -21.15 8.73
C ASN A 96 9.08 -21.28 7.45
N GLN A 97 8.03 -22.11 7.48
CA GLN A 97 7.13 -22.28 6.35
C GLN A 97 6.37 -20.99 6.03
N GLU A 98 5.91 -20.26 7.05
CA GLU A 98 5.23 -18.98 6.88
C GLU A 98 6.18 -17.93 6.30
N LEU A 99 7.41 -17.85 6.81
CA LEU A 99 8.44 -16.95 6.30
C LEU A 99 8.76 -17.22 4.83
N GLU A 100 8.99 -18.48 4.45
CA GLU A 100 9.26 -18.86 3.07
C GLU A 100 8.06 -18.57 2.14
N ASN A 101 6.83 -18.78 2.59
CA ASN A 101 5.65 -18.41 1.83
C ASN A 101 5.59 -16.90 1.55
N VAL A 102 5.91 -16.05 2.53
CA VAL A 102 5.93 -14.60 2.34
C VAL A 102 7.03 -14.19 1.36
N ILE A 103 8.23 -14.78 1.46
CA ILE A 103 9.34 -14.49 0.55
C ILE A 103 8.98 -14.90 -0.89
N ASN A 104 8.39 -16.08 -1.08
CA ASN A 104 7.92 -16.53 -2.37
C ASN A 104 6.85 -15.61 -2.95
N ASN A 105 5.93 -15.11 -2.13
CA ASN A 105 4.94 -14.13 -2.55
C ASN A 105 5.59 -12.79 -2.98
N ILE A 106 6.63 -12.32 -2.28
CA ILE A 106 7.39 -11.13 -2.68
C ILE A 106 8.05 -11.35 -4.04
N ILE A 107 8.72 -12.49 -4.24
CA ILE A 107 9.37 -12.86 -5.49
C ILE A 107 8.36 -12.89 -6.64
N ASN A 108 7.24 -13.59 -6.46
CA ASN A 108 6.20 -13.74 -7.48
C ASN A 108 5.51 -12.40 -7.82
N SER A 109 5.19 -11.59 -6.81
CA SER A 109 4.52 -10.30 -7.00
C SER A 109 5.41 -9.31 -7.76
N ASN A 110 6.72 -9.36 -7.54
CA ASN A 110 7.68 -8.53 -8.26
C ASN A 110 8.14 -9.15 -9.60
N LYS A 111 7.67 -10.39 -9.92
CA LYS A 111 8.03 -11.11 -11.14
C LYS A 111 9.56 -11.28 -11.31
N ILE A 112 10.26 -11.52 -10.21
CA ILE A 112 11.71 -11.74 -10.17
C ILE A 112 12.02 -13.20 -9.79
N THR A 113 13.29 -13.60 -9.87
CA THR A 113 13.77 -14.88 -9.36
C THR A 113 14.49 -14.67 -8.03
N LEU A 114 14.68 -15.76 -7.26
CA LEU A 114 15.48 -15.72 -6.04
C LEU A 114 16.92 -15.23 -6.30
N GLU A 115 17.50 -15.58 -7.44
CA GLU A 115 18.85 -15.17 -7.84
C GLU A 115 18.93 -13.65 -8.05
N ILE A 116 17.95 -13.06 -8.72
CA ILE A 116 17.84 -11.60 -8.88
C ILE A 116 17.72 -10.94 -7.52
N LEU A 117 16.84 -11.43 -6.63
CA LEU A 117 16.69 -10.90 -5.28
C LEU A 117 18.04 -10.93 -4.52
N VAL A 118 18.76 -12.06 -4.55
CA VAL A 118 20.07 -12.19 -3.87
C VAL A 118 21.10 -11.21 -4.41
N ASN A 119 21.14 -10.97 -5.72
CA ASN A 119 22.04 -10.01 -6.33
C ASN A 119 21.68 -8.57 -5.94
N ASP A 120 20.42 -8.21 -6.00
CA ASP A 120 19.94 -6.88 -5.57
C ASP A 120 20.26 -6.61 -4.09
N LEU A 121 20.11 -7.61 -3.21
CA LEU A 121 20.46 -7.49 -1.80
C LEU A 121 21.95 -7.23 -1.61
N LYS A 122 22.83 -7.95 -2.33
CA LYS A 122 24.28 -7.75 -2.29
C LYS A 122 24.71 -6.37 -2.77
N GLU A 123 24.11 -5.88 -3.87
CA GLU A 123 24.36 -4.53 -4.38
C GLU A 123 23.96 -3.45 -3.37
N ASN A 124 22.92 -3.71 -2.56
CA ASN A 124 22.47 -2.83 -1.48
C ASN A 124 23.20 -3.06 -0.15
N GLY A 125 24.26 -3.88 -0.14
CA GLY A 125 25.11 -4.09 1.04
C GLY A 125 24.47 -4.94 2.15
N THR A 126 23.55 -5.83 1.78
CA THR A 126 22.89 -6.79 2.68
C THR A 126 22.94 -8.21 2.10
N ASP A 127 22.49 -9.21 2.84
CA ASP A 127 22.42 -10.59 2.40
C ASP A 127 21.03 -11.20 2.63
N LEU A 128 20.83 -12.42 2.10
CA LEU A 128 19.54 -13.10 2.18
C LEU A 128 19.15 -13.44 3.62
N GLU A 129 20.11 -13.79 4.49
CA GLU A 129 19.82 -14.13 5.88
C GLU A 129 19.34 -12.91 6.67
N LYS A 130 20.02 -11.78 6.49
CA LYS A 130 19.57 -10.52 7.10
C LYS A 130 18.20 -10.12 6.58
N PHE A 131 17.96 -10.22 5.27
CA PHE A 131 16.65 -9.96 4.66
C PHE A 131 15.55 -10.87 5.26
N LYS A 132 15.81 -12.18 5.40
CA LYS A 132 14.89 -13.12 6.04
C LYS A 132 14.57 -12.74 7.47
N ASN A 133 15.59 -12.34 8.24
CA ASN A 133 15.42 -11.90 9.62
C ASN A 133 14.62 -10.59 9.71
N ASP A 134 14.85 -9.62 8.83
CA ASP A 134 14.10 -8.38 8.77
C ASP A 134 12.62 -8.65 8.45
N ILE A 135 12.32 -9.51 7.48
CA ILE A 135 10.93 -9.93 7.16
C ILE A 135 10.28 -10.66 8.35
N LYS A 136 11.02 -11.55 9.02
CA LYS A 136 10.54 -12.25 10.21
C LYS A 136 10.18 -11.27 11.33
N ASP A 137 11.02 -10.28 11.60
CA ASP A 137 10.78 -9.23 12.58
C ASP A 137 9.51 -8.43 12.24
N GLU A 138 9.35 -8.04 10.97
CA GLU A 138 8.16 -7.32 10.50
C GLU A 138 6.88 -8.15 10.67
N LEU A 139 6.93 -9.45 10.38
CA LEU A 139 5.80 -10.36 10.58
C LEU A 139 5.44 -10.52 12.06
N ILE A 140 6.43 -10.62 12.95
CA ILE A 140 6.22 -10.65 14.40
C ILE A 140 5.55 -9.35 14.86
N ILE A 141 6.07 -8.19 14.46
CA ILE A 141 5.52 -6.88 14.84
C ILE A 141 4.09 -6.73 14.32
N LYS A 142 3.83 -7.15 13.07
CA LYS A 142 2.48 -7.17 12.50
C LYS A 142 1.54 -8.04 13.35
N ARG A 143 1.96 -9.23 13.73
CA ARG A 143 1.15 -10.14 14.55
C ARG A 143 0.87 -9.55 15.94
N VAL A 144 1.84 -8.89 16.57
CA VAL A 144 1.63 -8.12 17.80
C VAL A 144 0.58 -7.03 17.61
N LYS A 145 0.68 -6.25 16.53
CA LYS A 145 -0.32 -5.22 16.22
C LYS A 145 -1.72 -5.82 16.03
N ASP A 146 -1.83 -6.95 15.35
CA ASP A 146 -3.12 -7.60 15.10
C ASP A 146 -3.73 -8.17 16.40
N THR A 147 -2.92 -8.75 17.29
CA THR A 147 -3.40 -9.38 18.54
C THR A 147 -3.62 -8.38 19.67
N GLU A 148 -2.65 -7.49 19.93
CA GLU A 148 -2.66 -6.60 21.09
C GLU A 148 -3.36 -5.26 20.82
N ILE A 149 -3.39 -4.80 19.58
CA ILE A 149 -3.87 -3.47 19.22
C ILE A 149 -5.19 -3.51 18.47
N ARG A 150 -5.24 -4.28 17.38
CA ARG A 150 -6.36 -4.28 16.43
C ARG A 150 -7.64 -4.85 17.04
N ALA A 151 -7.55 -5.89 17.86
CA ALA A 151 -8.70 -6.56 18.47
C ALA A 151 -9.60 -5.62 19.29
N GLY A 152 -9.08 -4.51 19.81
CA GLY A 152 -9.84 -3.52 20.59
C GLY A 152 -10.25 -2.27 19.79
N ILE A 153 -10.12 -2.26 18.45
CA ILE A 153 -10.49 -1.10 17.65
C ILE A 153 -11.89 -1.26 17.09
N ASN A 154 -12.78 -0.37 17.52
CA ASN A 154 -14.10 -0.20 16.95
C ASN A 154 -14.14 1.06 16.09
N VAL A 155 -14.83 0.99 14.96
CA VAL A 155 -15.12 2.12 14.07
C VAL A 155 -16.62 2.26 13.94
N SER A 156 -17.12 3.42 14.34
CA SER A 156 -18.54 3.75 14.24
C SER A 156 -18.90 4.23 12.84
N GLU A 157 -20.16 4.08 12.46
CA GLU A 157 -20.66 4.62 11.19
C GLU A 157 -20.55 6.16 11.16
N TYR A 158 -20.69 6.83 12.31
CA TYR A 158 -20.49 8.27 12.42
C TYR A 158 -19.06 8.71 12.03
N GLU A 159 -18.03 7.96 12.45
CA GLU A 159 -16.63 8.26 12.08
C GLU A 159 -16.41 8.06 10.56
N ILE A 160 -17.06 7.06 9.99
CA ILE A 160 -17.00 6.78 8.55
C ILE A 160 -17.64 7.94 7.78
N ASP A 161 -18.85 8.34 8.17
CA ASP A 161 -19.58 9.46 7.54
C ASP A 161 -18.82 10.77 7.68
N ALA A 162 -18.22 11.04 8.84
CA ALA A 162 -17.42 12.23 9.07
C ALA A 162 -16.19 12.28 8.16
N LEU A 163 -15.46 11.16 8.01
CA LEU A 163 -14.28 11.09 7.14
C LEU A 163 -14.66 11.22 5.66
N ILE A 164 -15.77 10.60 5.23
CA ILE A 164 -16.26 10.74 3.85
C ILE A 164 -16.58 12.20 3.58
N LYS A 165 -17.36 12.85 4.47
CA LYS A 165 -17.71 14.27 4.35
C LYS A 165 -16.48 15.19 4.36
N GLU A 166 -15.48 14.92 5.20
CA GLU A 166 -14.20 15.63 5.20
C GLU A 166 -13.53 15.53 3.83
N LYS A 167 -13.45 14.32 3.26
CA LYS A 167 -12.86 14.09 1.93
C LYS A 167 -13.67 14.72 0.79
N GLU A 168 -14.97 14.73 0.88
CA GLU A 168 -15.84 15.41 -0.08
C GLU A 168 -15.67 16.94 0.00
N SER A 169 -15.46 17.50 1.19
CA SER A 169 -15.23 18.94 1.39
C SER A 169 -13.81 19.37 1.06
N ALA A 170 -12.82 18.48 1.24
CA ALA A 170 -11.43 18.65 0.82
C ALA A 170 -11.25 18.26 -0.66
N MET A 171 -12.17 18.68 -1.54
CA MET A 171 -12.03 18.47 -2.98
C MET A 171 -10.77 19.19 -3.45
N ASP A 172 -9.70 18.44 -3.70
CA ASP A 172 -8.53 18.89 -4.47
C ASP A 172 -8.94 19.07 -5.94
N ILE A 173 -9.79 20.06 -6.15
CA ILE A 173 -10.13 20.49 -7.51
C ILE A 173 -8.94 21.28 -8.01
N LYS A 174 -8.35 20.84 -9.10
CA LYS A 174 -7.37 21.61 -9.85
C LYS A 174 -8.06 22.28 -11.02
N TYR A 175 -7.76 23.54 -11.18
CA TYR A 175 -8.27 24.34 -12.29
C TYR A 175 -7.11 24.66 -13.23
N GLU A 176 -7.30 24.41 -14.53
CA GLU A 176 -6.46 24.95 -15.56
C GLU A 176 -7.12 26.23 -16.06
N ILE A 177 -6.48 27.37 -15.85
CA ILE A 177 -7.03 28.68 -16.18
C ILE A 177 -6.09 29.45 -17.08
N LEU A 178 -6.67 30.17 -18.02
CA LEU A 178 -6.00 31.22 -18.76
C LEU A 178 -6.30 32.56 -18.12
N HIS A 179 -5.33 33.47 -18.10
CA HIS A 179 -5.42 34.71 -17.34
C HIS A 179 -4.91 35.92 -18.15
N ILE A 180 -5.68 36.98 -18.16
CA ILE A 180 -5.30 38.30 -18.68
C ILE A 180 -5.21 39.26 -17.49
N LEU A 181 -4.11 39.97 -17.36
CA LEU A 181 -3.89 41.02 -16.36
C LEU A 181 -3.58 42.36 -17.02
N ILE A 182 -4.29 43.41 -16.64
CA ILE A 182 -3.97 44.80 -16.95
C ILE A 182 -3.66 45.53 -15.64
N LYS A 183 -2.42 45.96 -15.47
CA LYS A 183 -1.97 46.60 -14.19
C LYS A 183 -2.55 47.99 -14.01
N LYS A 184 -3.06 48.31 -12.81
CA LYS A 184 -3.63 49.63 -12.48
C LYS A 184 -2.67 50.80 -12.60
N ARG A 185 -1.37 50.56 -12.60
CA ARG A 185 -0.35 51.64 -12.76
C ARG A 185 -0.39 52.30 -14.13
N ASN A 186 -1.08 51.74 -15.08
CA ASN A 186 -1.20 52.30 -16.44
C ASN A 186 -2.33 53.33 -16.46
N THR A 187 -2.09 54.53 -16.98
CA THR A 187 -3.04 55.63 -17.03
C THR A 187 -4.38 55.34 -17.73
N ASN A 188 -4.41 54.33 -18.62
CA ASN A 188 -5.58 53.95 -19.43
C ASN A 188 -6.01 52.49 -19.12
N ALA A 189 -5.76 51.94 -17.92
CA ALA A 189 -6.01 50.57 -17.57
C ALA A 189 -7.49 50.17 -17.73
N GLU A 190 -8.41 51.07 -17.28
CA GLU A 190 -9.87 50.82 -17.39
C GLU A 190 -10.37 50.80 -18.84
N GLU A 191 -9.89 51.72 -19.66
CA GLU A 191 -10.26 51.75 -21.09
C GLU A 191 -9.71 50.51 -21.82
N LYS A 192 -8.49 50.13 -21.49
CA LYS A 192 -7.82 48.96 -22.06
C LYS A 192 -8.57 47.67 -21.71
N ILE A 193 -8.96 47.46 -20.46
CA ILE A 193 -9.68 46.24 -20.06
C ILE A 193 -11.09 46.20 -20.66
N LYS A 194 -11.82 47.34 -20.74
CA LYS A 194 -13.14 47.42 -21.41
C LYS A 194 -13.04 47.09 -22.90
N LYS A 195 -11.98 47.59 -23.58
CA LYS A 195 -11.73 47.25 -24.97
C LYS A 195 -11.43 45.77 -25.16
N ILE A 196 -10.60 45.18 -24.29
CA ILE A 196 -10.31 43.74 -24.31
C ILE A 196 -11.63 42.96 -24.10
N GLN A 197 -12.43 43.28 -23.11
CA GLN A 197 -13.68 42.60 -22.81
C GLN A 197 -14.66 42.62 -24.04
N SER A 198 -14.68 43.71 -24.79
CA SER A 198 -15.58 43.87 -25.97
C SER A 198 -15.18 42.99 -27.18
N ILE A 199 -13.94 42.57 -27.29
CA ILE A 199 -13.42 41.76 -28.39
C ILE A 199 -13.06 40.32 -28.01
N LEU A 200 -13.11 40.00 -26.70
CA LEU A 200 -12.69 38.72 -26.15
C LEU A 200 -13.74 37.63 -26.40
N THR A 201 -13.29 36.48 -26.84
CA THR A 201 -14.06 35.27 -27.01
C THR A 201 -13.26 34.06 -26.52
N ALA A 202 -13.93 32.94 -26.24
CA ALA A 202 -13.23 31.72 -25.81
C ALA A 202 -12.19 31.24 -26.85
N LYS A 203 -12.43 31.50 -28.14
CA LYS A 203 -11.55 31.08 -29.25
C LYS A 203 -10.31 31.97 -29.43
N ASN A 204 -10.37 33.23 -29.02
CA ASN A 204 -9.28 34.17 -29.23
C ASN A 204 -8.56 34.56 -27.92
N PHE A 205 -8.91 33.95 -26.79
CA PHE A 205 -8.40 34.32 -25.47
C PHE A 205 -6.87 34.31 -25.41
N GLU A 206 -6.24 33.23 -25.83
CA GLU A 206 -4.76 33.11 -25.85
C GLU A 206 -4.10 34.20 -26.67
N LYS A 207 -4.64 34.48 -27.86
CA LYS A 207 -4.12 35.53 -28.74
C LYS A 207 -4.23 36.92 -28.13
N ILE A 208 -5.37 37.19 -27.48
CA ILE A 208 -5.60 38.44 -26.77
C ILE A 208 -4.70 38.55 -25.55
N ALA A 209 -4.49 37.44 -24.80
CA ALA A 209 -3.56 37.38 -23.69
C ALA A 209 -2.11 37.71 -24.15
N GLN A 210 -1.67 37.09 -25.24
CA GLN A 210 -0.33 37.36 -25.79
C GLN A 210 -0.17 38.84 -26.21
N GLN A 211 -1.20 39.45 -26.74
CA GLN A 211 -1.14 40.80 -27.29
C GLN A 211 -1.27 41.89 -26.22
N TYR A 212 -2.10 41.66 -25.17
CA TYR A 212 -2.50 42.73 -24.27
C TYR A 212 -2.19 42.45 -22.80
N SER A 213 -2.01 41.18 -22.39
CA SER A 213 -1.80 40.86 -20.97
C SER A 213 -0.43 41.32 -20.48
N GLU A 214 -0.41 41.85 -19.26
CA GLU A 214 0.78 42.26 -18.52
C GLU A 214 1.14 41.25 -17.42
N GLY A 215 0.48 40.09 -17.44
CA GLY A 215 0.76 38.98 -16.54
C GLY A 215 2.01 38.19 -16.94
N PRO A 216 2.56 37.40 -16.01
CA PRO A 216 3.83 36.67 -16.24
C PRO A 216 3.73 35.63 -17.36
N ASN A 217 2.54 35.08 -17.61
CA ASN A 217 2.32 34.03 -18.62
C ASN A 217 1.69 34.56 -19.91
N ALA A 218 1.72 35.87 -20.16
CA ALA A 218 1.13 36.51 -21.34
C ALA A 218 1.58 35.86 -22.63
N LEU A 219 2.90 35.63 -22.80
CA LEU A 219 3.49 35.03 -24.02
C LEU A 219 3.05 33.57 -24.23
N ASN A 220 2.63 32.88 -23.18
CA ASN A 220 2.07 31.51 -23.24
C ASN A 220 0.54 31.54 -23.25
N GLY A 221 -0.08 32.52 -23.90
CA GLY A 221 -1.53 32.64 -24.00
C GLY A 221 -2.24 32.88 -22.67
N GLY A 222 -1.51 33.28 -21.63
CA GLY A 222 -2.04 33.47 -20.28
C GLY A 222 -2.20 32.17 -19.49
N ASN A 223 -1.77 30.99 -20.00
CA ASN A 223 -1.97 29.71 -19.32
C ASN A 223 -1.15 29.65 -18.02
N LEU A 224 -1.85 29.46 -16.89
CA LEU A 224 -1.24 29.32 -15.56
C LEU A 224 -0.98 27.86 -15.20
N GLY A 225 -1.39 26.91 -16.04
CA GLY A 225 -1.32 25.47 -15.78
C GLY A 225 -2.39 25.01 -14.79
N LEU A 226 -2.28 23.75 -14.37
CA LEU A 226 -3.16 23.14 -13.37
C LEU A 226 -2.78 23.63 -11.95
N ILE A 227 -3.66 24.39 -11.33
CA ILE A 227 -3.47 24.97 -9.99
C ILE A 227 -4.54 24.40 -9.05
N GLU A 228 -4.12 23.97 -7.87
CA GLU A 228 -5.05 23.59 -6.80
C GLU A 228 -5.91 24.77 -6.37
N PHE A 229 -7.21 24.53 -6.14
CA PHE A 229 -8.17 25.57 -5.78
C PHE A 229 -7.70 26.44 -4.63
N SER A 230 -7.14 25.82 -3.58
CA SER A 230 -6.60 26.50 -2.38
C SER A 230 -5.42 27.43 -2.67
N ASN A 231 -4.70 27.24 -3.78
CA ASN A 231 -3.54 28.05 -4.18
C ASN A 231 -3.91 29.21 -5.11
N LEU A 232 -5.17 29.32 -5.50
CA LEU A 232 -5.66 30.41 -6.32
C LEU A 232 -5.98 31.65 -5.46
N PRO A 233 -5.83 32.88 -5.97
CA PRO A 233 -6.32 34.10 -5.32
C PRO A 233 -7.82 34.02 -5.01
N ASP A 234 -8.25 34.54 -3.86
CA ASP A 234 -9.66 34.48 -3.41
C ASP A 234 -10.64 34.98 -4.47
N ILE A 235 -10.31 36.07 -5.19
CA ILE A 235 -11.14 36.63 -6.27
C ILE A 235 -11.34 35.64 -7.45
N PHE A 236 -10.38 34.75 -7.67
CA PHE A 236 -10.51 33.68 -8.68
C PHE A 236 -11.31 32.52 -8.12
N GLN A 237 -11.03 32.13 -6.86
CA GLN A 237 -11.79 31.05 -6.22
C GLN A 237 -13.28 31.33 -6.21
N ASP A 238 -13.69 32.58 -5.84
CA ASP A 238 -15.08 32.95 -5.76
C ASP A 238 -15.78 32.93 -7.12
N LYS A 239 -15.07 33.26 -8.20
CA LYS A 239 -15.63 33.21 -9.55
C LYS A 239 -15.68 31.79 -10.13
N LEU A 240 -14.60 31.03 -9.96
CA LEU A 240 -14.46 29.67 -10.51
C LEU A 240 -15.49 28.68 -9.97
N LYS A 241 -16.01 28.87 -8.76
CA LYS A 241 -17.11 28.05 -8.20
C LYS A 241 -18.35 27.97 -9.08
N TYR A 242 -18.58 28.97 -9.93
CA TYR A 242 -19.77 29.14 -10.74
C TYR A 242 -19.50 29.10 -12.25
N MET A 243 -18.25 28.86 -12.65
CA MET A 243 -17.86 28.81 -14.06
C MET A 243 -17.87 27.39 -14.62
N GLU A 244 -18.30 27.27 -15.88
CA GLU A 244 -18.20 26.03 -16.65
C GLU A 244 -16.92 26.03 -17.51
N GLU A 245 -16.46 24.84 -17.93
CA GLU A 245 -15.31 24.72 -18.85
C GLU A 245 -15.57 25.47 -20.16
N GLY A 246 -14.59 26.27 -20.57
CA GLY A 246 -14.66 27.17 -21.72
C GLY A 246 -15.24 28.55 -21.41
N GLU A 247 -15.81 28.80 -20.24
CA GLU A 247 -16.38 30.08 -19.84
C GLU A 247 -15.31 31.12 -19.54
N ILE A 248 -15.62 32.41 -19.84
CA ILE A 248 -14.79 33.57 -19.54
C ILE A 248 -15.46 34.39 -18.44
N SER A 249 -14.71 34.81 -17.45
CA SER A 249 -15.23 35.67 -16.37
C SER A 249 -15.54 37.09 -16.82
N ASP A 250 -16.37 37.78 -16.04
CA ASP A 250 -16.37 39.23 -16.03
C ASP A 250 -15.00 39.76 -15.60
N VAL A 251 -14.83 41.09 -15.71
CA VAL A 251 -13.64 41.76 -15.20
C VAL A 251 -13.61 41.66 -13.68
N LEU A 252 -12.53 41.05 -13.15
CA LEU A 252 -12.26 40.95 -11.72
C LEU A 252 -11.26 42.03 -11.33
N GLU A 253 -11.47 42.71 -10.23
CA GLU A 253 -10.63 43.81 -9.78
C GLU A 253 -9.86 43.42 -8.53
N SER A 254 -8.55 43.69 -8.53
CA SER A 254 -7.67 43.53 -7.37
C SER A 254 -6.81 44.75 -7.12
N ALA A 255 -6.03 44.74 -6.04
CA ALA A 255 -5.03 45.79 -5.76
C ALA A 255 -4.00 45.89 -6.91
N ASN A 256 -3.70 44.82 -7.60
CA ASN A 256 -2.67 44.75 -8.66
C ASN A 256 -3.17 45.19 -10.03
N GLY A 257 -4.48 45.10 -10.29
CA GLY A 257 -5.04 45.41 -11.61
C GLY A 257 -6.40 44.81 -11.86
N PHE A 258 -6.74 44.80 -13.17
CA PHE A 258 -7.94 44.18 -13.70
C PHE A 258 -7.58 42.82 -14.31
N HIS A 259 -8.37 41.82 -14.00
CA HIS A 259 -8.14 40.43 -14.41
C HIS A 259 -9.35 39.92 -15.18
N ILE A 260 -9.08 39.09 -16.19
CA ILE A 260 -10.09 38.24 -16.83
C ILE A 260 -9.51 36.84 -16.83
N ILE A 261 -10.30 35.85 -16.40
CA ILE A 261 -9.93 34.45 -16.43
C ILE A 261 -10.83 33.67 -17.37
N LYS A 262 -10.29 32.62 -17.99
CA LYS A 262 -11.04 31.60 -18.70
C LYS A 262 -10.79 30.27 -18.02
N LEU A 263 -11.82 29.53 -17.68
CA LEU A 263 -11.70 28.15 -17.25
C LEU A 263 -11.45 27.25 -18.46
N GLU A 264 -10.25 26.68 -18.55
CA GLU A 264 -9.88 25.78 -19.65
C GLU A 264 -10.28 24.34 -19.35
N ASN A 265 -9.95 23.88 -18.14
CA ASN A 265 -10.21 22.53 -17.70
C ASN A 265 -10.36 22.49 -16.16
N GLN A 266 -11.15 21.56 -15.67
CA GLN A 266 -11.31 21.28 -14.26
C GLN A 266 -11.01 19.82 -13.98
N GLU A 267 -9.89 19.53 -13.34
CA GLU A 267 -9.57 18.20 -12.85
C GLU A 267 -10.05 18.05 -11.39
N ASN A 268 -11.06 17.22 -11.22
CA ASN A 268 -11.43 16.75 -9.90
C ASN A 268 -10.68 15.43 -9.63
N LYS A 269 -9.59 15.47 -8.88
CA LYS A 269 -8.84 14.27 -8.48
C LYS A 269 -9.71 13.26 -7.73
N ASN A 270 -10.78 13.74 -7.12
CA ASN A 270 -11.71 12.94 -6.32
C ASN A 270 -13.01 12.68 -7.06
N LYS A 271 -13.04 12.77 -8.39
CA LYS A 271 -14.20 12.26 -9.12
C LYS A 271 -14.29 10.77 -8.81
N ILE A 272 -15.15 10.45 -7.85
CA ILE A 272 -15.41 9.07 -7.44
C ILE A 272 -15.80 8.33 -8.71
N LYS A 273 -14.89 7.47 -9.21
CA LYS A 273 -15.27 6.61 -10.32
C LYS A 273 -16.37 5.70 -9.81
N ASN A 274 -17.52 5.76 -10.44
CA ASN A 274 -18.60 4.82 -10.14
C ASN A 274 -18.05 3.39 -10.27
N ILE A 275 -18.16 2.62 -9.21
CA ILE A 275 -17.70 1.24 -9.14
C ILE A 275 -18.94 0.37 -9.31
N PHE A 276 -19.03 -0.26 -10.46
CA PHE A 276 -20.07 -1.25 -10.72
C PHE A 276 -19.50 -2.65 -10.58
N LEU A 277 -20.21 -3.50 -9.85
CA LEU A 277 -19.87 -4.90 -9.67
C LEU A 277 -21.04 -5.75 -10.18
N GLU A 278 -20.71 -6.94 -10.69
CA GLU A 278 -21.71 -7.96 -10.92
C GLU A 278 -22.04 -8.66 -9.59
N GLN A 279 -23.32 -8.78 -9.29
CA GLN A 279 -23.82 -9.55 -8.18
C GLN A 279 -24.63 -10.73 -8.69
N TYR A 280 -24.43 -11.85 -8.04
CA TYR A 280 -25.09 -13.10 -8.36
C TYR A 280 -25.90 -13.60 -7.19
N LYS A 281 -27.03 -14.20 -7.50
CA LYS A 281 -27.87 -14.95 -6.60
C LYS A 281 -27.87 -16.40 -7.08
N PHE A 282 -27.46 -17.34 -6.26
CA PHE A 282 -27.37 -18.74 -6.66
C PHE A 282 -27.60 -19.66 -5.47
N GLN A 283 -27.91 -20.91 -5.78
CA GLN A 283 -27.96 -22.02 -4.85
C GLN A 283 -26.78 -22.95 -5.10
N GLU A 284 -26.36 -23.66 -4.05
CA GLU A 284 -25.16 -24.50 -4.10
C GLU A 284 -25.37 -25.84 -3.38
N ILE A 285 -24.87 -26.92 -4.00
CA ILE A 285 -24.66 -28.21 -3.37
C ILE A 285 -23.15 -28.41 -3.29
N LEU A 286 -22.60 -28.49 -2.07
CA LEU A 286 -21.19 -28.75 -1.81
C LEU A 286 -20.98 -30.21 -1.42
N ILE A 287 -20.04 -30.89 -2.08
CA ILE A 287 -19.46 -32.16 -1.65
C ILE A 287 -18.03 -31.90 -1.26
N LYS A 288 -17.74 -31.94 0.07
CA LYS A 288 -16.41 -31.65 0.61
C LYS A 288 -15.39 -32.70 0.16
N LYS A 289 -14.20 -32.23 -0.18
CA LYS A 289 -13.07 -33.10 -0.49
C LYS A 289 -12.70 -33.90 0.77
N ASN A 290 -12.60 -35.21 0.63
CA ASN A 290 -12.03 -36.09 1.63
C ASN A 290 -11.03 -37.06 0.97
N ASN A 291 -10.18 -37.70 1.78
CA ASN A 291 -9.14 -38.62 1.27
C ASN A 291 -9.66 -39.96 0.85
N PHE A 292 -10.97 -40.24 0.97
CA PHE A 292 -11.56 -41.55 0.73
C PHE A 292 -12.43 -41.62 -0.52
N ILE A 293 -12.76 -40.45 -1.14
CA ILE A 293 -13.63 -40.38 -2.32
C ILE A 293 -12.81 -39.95 -3.53
N THR A 294 -12.85 -40.74 -4.58
CA THR A 294 -12.19 -40.41 -5.83
C THR A 294 -12.98 -39.40 -6.66
N ASP A 295 -12.32 -38.63 -7.55
CA ASP A 295 -12.99 -37.70 -8.45
C ASP A 295 -14.09 -38.40 -9.30
N ASN A 296 -13.89 -39.65 -9.73
CA ASN A 296 -14.88 -40.41 -10.47
C ASN A 296 -16.14 -40.74 -9.65
N GLU A 297 -15.99 -41.06 -8.36
CA GLU A 297 -17.15 -41.29 -7.47
C GLU A 297 -17.93 -40.01 -7.22
N ILE A 298 -17.25 -38.89 -7.12
CA ILE A 298 -17.89 -37.56 -7.01
C ILE A 298 -18.68 -37.27 -8.29
N GLU A 299 -18.11 -37.49 -9.46
CA GLU A 299 -18.78 -37.28 -10.74
C GLU A 299 -20.05 -38.13 -10.87
N LYS A 300 -19.99 -39.40 -10.51
CA LYS A 300 -21.16 -40.29 -10.46
C LYS A 300 -22.20 -39.79 -9.44
N LYS A 301 -21.78 -39.26 -8.30
CA LYS A 301 -22.69 -38.70 -7.30
C LYS A 301 -23.42 -37.47 -7.84
N PHE A 302 -22.73 -36.57 -8.52
CA PHE A 302 -23.37 -35.42 -9.17
C PHE A 302 -24.29 -35.80 -10.33
N GLN A 303 -23.92 -36.79 -11.11
CA GLN A 303 -24.79 -37.30 -12.16
C GLN A 303 -26.10 -37.85 -11.58
N ARG A 304 -26.01 -38.58 -10.46
CA ARG A 304 -27.21 -39.07 -9.74
C ARG A 304 -28.05 -37.90 -9.22
N ILE A 305 -27.43 -36.86 -8.66
CA ILE A 305 -28.13 -35.64 -8.17
C ILE A 305 -28.87 -34.96 -9.32
N LYS A 306 -28.22 -34.80 -10.47
CA LYS A 306 -28.83 -34.23 -11.67
C LYS A 306 -30.04 -35.04 -12.14
N ASN A 307 -29.90 -36.34 -12.22
CA ASN A 307 -31.00 -37.26 -12.63
C ASN A 307 -32.19 -37.16 -11.67
N GLU A 308 -31.96 -37.08 -10.35
CA GLU A 308 -33.05 -36.90 -9.36
C GLU A 308 -33.76 -35.55 -9.54
N ILE A 309 -32.99 -34.49 -9.85
CA ILE A 309 -33.57 -33.16 -10.11
C ILE A 309 -34.38 -33.16 -11.42
N GLU A 310 -33.90 -33.80 -12.46
CA GLU A 310 -34.63 -33.98 -13.72
C GLU A 310 -35.89 -34.83 -13.56
N SER A 311 -35.88 -35.73 -12.57
CA SER A 311 -37.04 -36.55 -12.21
C SER A 311 -38.06 -35.86 -11.30
N GLY A 312 -37.84 -34.54 -10.98
CA GLY A 312 -38.79 -33.70 -10.25
C GLY A 312 -38.38 -33.33 -8.85
N LEU A 313 -37.19 -33.73 -8.35
CA LEU A 313 -36.67 -33.23 -7.08
C LEU A 313 -36.27 -31.76 -7.24
N SER A 314 -36.78 -30.88 -6.35
CA SER A 314 -36.37 -29.49 -6.38
C SER A 314 -34.87 -29.34 -5.99
N PHE A 315 -34.21 -28.30 -6.50
CA PHE A 315 -32.80 -28.06 -6.16
C PHE A 315 -32.61 -27.81 -4.63
N GLN A 316 -33.61 -27.20 -4.00
CA GLN A 316 -33.62 -26.99 -2.53
C GLN A 316 -33.68 -28.31 -1.76
N GLU A 317 -34.53 -29.25 -2.17
CA GLU A 317 -34.56 -30.59 -1.57
C GLU A 317 -33.26 -31.36 -1.84
N ALA A 318 -32.65 -31.16 -3.01
CA ALA A 318 -31.36 -31.75 -3.33
C ALA A 318 -30.23 -31.17 -2.43
N ILE A 319 -30.25 -29.88 -2.09
CA ILE A 319 -29.33 -29.30 -1.09
C ILE A 319 -29.47 -30.01 0.24
N ILE A 320 -30.69 -30.15 0.76
CA ILE A 320 -30.97 -30.79 2.03
C ILE A 320 -30.48 -32.25 2.06
N LYS A 321 -30.69 -32.95 0.95
CA LYS A 321 -30.40 -34.38 0.83
C LYS A 321 -28.91 -34.68 0.63
N PHE A 322 -28.19 -33.85 -0.15
CA PHE A 322 -26.88 -34.21 -0.68
C PHE A 322 -25.74 -33.26 -0.29
N SER A 323 -26.02 -32.02 0.13
CA SER A 323 -24.97 -31.08 0.48
C SER A 323 -24.30 -31.43 1.81
N ASP A 324 -22.96 -31.36 1.81
CA ASP A 324 -22.16 -31.48 3.04
C ASP A 324 -22.09 -30.15 3.82
N ASP A 325 -22.56 -29.04 3.23
CA ASP A 325 -22.72 -27.77 3.92
C ASP A 325 -24.15 -27.60 4.45
N LYS A 326 -24.27 -27.73 5.77
CA LYS A 326 -25.56 -27.62 6.46
C LYS A 326 -26.00 -26.17 6.72
N SER A 327 -25.11 -25.18 6.56
CA SER A 327 -25.44 -23.77 6.76
C SER A 327 -26.42 -23.25 5.70
N LEU A 328 -26.48 -23.90 4.55
CA LEU A 328 -27.35 -23.55 3.41
C LEU A 328 -28.81 -24.01 3.59
N PHE A 329 -29.14 -24.78 4.65
CA PHE A 329 -30.50 -25.34 4.82
C PHE A 329 -31.56 -24.31 5.20
N ASN A 330 -31.16 -23.22 5.86
CA ASN A 330 -32.08 -22.20 6.38
C ASN A 330 -32.12 -20.93 5.53
N GLN A 331 -31.63 -20.97 4.29
CA GLN A 331 -31.63 -19.78 3.45
C GLN A 331 -32.95 -19.61 2.70
N ASP A 332 -33.97 -19.13 3.41
CA ASP A 332 -35.20 -18.59 2.78
C ASP A 332 -34.94 -17.29 1.95
N LYS A 333 -33.78 -16.70 2.15
CA LYS A 333 -33.33 -15.49 1.45
C LYS A 333 -31.90 -15.68 0.92
N PHE A 334 -31.83 -15.98 -0.36
CA PHE A 334 -30.52 -15.96 -1.05
C PHE A 334 -30.03 -14.53 -1.09
N GLU A 335 -28.85 -14.29 -0.50
CA GLU A 335 -28.19 -12.99 -0.55
C GLU A 335 -27.53 -12.74 -1.91
N TRP A 336 -27.42 -11.46 -2.27
CA TRP A 336 -26.64 -11.05 -3.41
C TRP A 336 -25.15 -11.11 -3.06
N ILE A 337 -24.38 -11.89 -3.83
CA ILE A 337 -22.95 -12.06 -3.63
C ILE A 337 -22.19 -11.30 -4.72
N ASN A 338 -21.29 -10.42 -4.33
CA ASN A 338 -20.43 -9.70 -5.26
C ASN A 338 -19.46 -10.66 -5.95
N GLU A 339 -19.18 -10.44 -7.23
CA GLU A 339 -18.22 -11.21 -8.01
C GLU A 339 -16.85 -11.36 -7.33
N ASN A 340 -16.37 -10.32 -6.65
CA ASN A 340 -15.10 -10.32 -5.93
C ASN A 340 -15.07 -11.23 -4.69
N ASN A 341 -16.22 -11.69 -4.20
CA ASN A 341 -16.36 -12.58 -3.06
C ASN A 341 -16.56 -14.04 -3.47
N LEU A 342 -16.56 -14.32 -4.77
CA LEU A 342 -16.71 -15.66 -5.33
C LEU A 342 -15.35 -16.32 -5.57
N PHE A 343 -15.30 -17.64 -5.51
CA PHE A 343 -14.19 -18.37 -6.11
C PHE A 343 -14.08 -18.03 -7.60
N PRO A 344 -12.88 -17.89 -8.18
CA PRO A 344 -12.72 -17.58 -9.61
C PRO A 344 -13.50 -18.52 -10.52
N GLU A 345 -13.50 -19.82 -10.17
CA GLU A 345 -14.21 -20.88 -10.92
C GLU A 345 -15.73 -20.67 -10.88
N PHE A 346 -16.28 -20.12 -9.77
CA PHE A 346 -17.71 -19.79 -9.67
C PHE A 346 -18.07 -18.59 -10.53
N HIS A 347 -17.24 -17.56 -10.51
CA HIS A 347 -17.48 -16.35 -11.29
C HIS A 347 -17.56 -16.66 -12.79
N GLU A 348 -16.61 -17.43 -13.33
CA GLU A 348 -16.63 -17.85 -14.74
C GLU A 348 -17.91 -18.63 -15.10
N LYS A 349 -18.33 -19.56 -14.24
CA LYS A 349 -19.54 -20.36 -14.47
C LYS A 349 -20.81 -19.55 -14.34
N LEU A 350 -20.97 -18.77 -13.28
CA LEU A 350 -22.17 -17.93 -13.07
C LEU A 350 -22.36 -16.92 -14.19
N ARG A 351 -21.27 -16.40 -14.76
CA ARG A 351 -21.33 -15.50 -15.91
C ARG A 351 -21.87 -16.18 -17.16
N SER A 352 -21.56 -17.46 -17.38
CA SER A 352 -21.98 -18.22 -18.57
C SER A 352 -23.37 -18.84 -18.46
N LEU A 353 -23.89 -19.09 -17.24
CA LEU A 353 -25.19 -19.72 -17.02
C LEU A 353 -26.34 -18.74 -17.25
N SER A 354 -27.44 -19.26 -17.78
CA SER A 354 -28.75 -18.60 -17.80
C SER A 354 -29.41 -18.68 -16.42
N ASN A 355 -30.39 -17.78 -16.15
CA ASN A 355 -31.17 -17.86 -14.92
C ASN A 355 -31.91 -19.21 -14.82
N ASN A 356 -31.91 -19.82 -13.65
CA ASN A 356 -32.40 -21.14 -13.32
C ASN A 356 -31.62 -22.33 -13.92
N GLU A 357 -30.55 -22.09 -14.64
CA GLU A 357 -29.67 -23.15 -15.16
C GLU A 357 -28.76 -23.69 -14.06
N ILE A 358 -28.48 -24.99 -14.14
CA ILE A 358 -27.60 -25.72 -13.23
C ILE A 358 -26.27 -25.97 -13.94
N SER A 359 -25.16 -25.70 -13.22
CA SER A 359 -23.81 -25.88 -13.75
C SER A 359 -23.43 -27.35 -13.94
N GLU A 360 -22.34 -27.60 -14.67
CA GLU A 360 -21.55 -28.81 -14.47
C GLU A 360 -20.82 -28.72 -13.12
N PRO A 361 -20.37 -29.86 -12.55
CA PRO A 361 -19.62 -29.88 -11.31
C PRO A 361 -18.36 -29.00 -11.38
N ILE A 362 -18.17 -28.12 -10.38
CA ILE A 362 -17.05 -27.19 -10.28
C ILE A 362 -16.13 -27.66 -9.16
N LYS A 363 -14.85 -27.82 -9.46
CA LYS A 363 -13.83 -28.20 -8.47
C LYS A 363 -13.18 -26.96 -7.87
N THR A 364 -13.09 -26.87 -6.54
CA THR A 364 -12.38 -25.84 -5.81
C THR A 364 -11.45 -26.47 -4.77
N SER A 365 -10.75 -25.64 -4.01
CA SER A 365 -9.88 -26.09 -2.91
C SER A 365 -10.64 -26.76 -1.75
N VAL A 366 -11.93 -26.44 -1.57
CA VAL A 366 -12.75 -26.97 -0.47
C VAL A 366 -13.55 -28.21 -0.86
N GLY A 367 -13.75 -28.45 -2.14
CA GLY A 367 -14.51 -29.59 -2.63
C GLY A 367 -15.04 -29.40 -4.04
N TRP A 368 -16.15 -30.11 -4.30
CA TRP A 368 -16.86 -30.04 -5.56
C TRP A 368 -18.24 -29.42 -5.35
N HIS A 369 -18.66 -28.61 -6.29
CA HIS A 369 -19.85 -27.80 -6.20
C HIS A 369 -20.74 -27.97 -7.42
N LEU A 370 -22.05 -28.01 -7.19
CA LEU A 370 -23.06 -27.87 -8.22
C LEU A 370 -23.85 -26.61 -7.89
N ILE A 371 -23.89 -25.64 -8.79
CA ILE A 371 -24.56 -24.38 -8.58
C ILE A 371 -25.75 -24.22 -9.51
N LYS A 372 -26.82 -23.61 -9.00
CA LYS A 372 -27.98 -23.16 -9.79
C LYS A 372 -28.05 -21.65 -9.73
N LYS A 373 -27.86 -21.00 -10.86
CA LYS A 373 -28.00 -19.54 -10.96
C LYS A 373 -29.46 -19.16 -10.79
N ILE A 374 -29.75 -18.24 -9.88
CA ILE A 374 -31.10 -17.71 -9.66
C ILE A 374 -31.27 -16.40 -10.39
N ASP A 375 -30.31 -15.47 -10.19
CA ASP A 375 -30.41 -14.15 -10.79
C ASP A 375 -29.03 -13.47 -10.84
N GLN A 376 -28.94 -12.38 -11.61
CA GLN A 376 -27.74 -11.56 -11.78
C GLN A 376 -28.15 -10.10 -11.91
N ARG A 377 -27.37 -9.20 -11.35
CA ARG A 377 -27.58 -7.76 -11.51
C ARG A 377 -26.26 -6.99 -11.52
N LYS A 378 -26.27 -5.85 -12.20
CA LYS A 378 -25.24 -4.84 -12.06
C LYS A 378 -25.57 -3.99 -10.84
N TYR A 379 -24.64 -3.89 -9.91
CA TYR A 379 -24.78 -3.18 -8.65
C TYR A 379 -23.81 -2.00 -8.57
N ASP A 380 -24.31 -0.83 -8.21
CA ASP A 380 -23.45 0.32 -7.93
C ASP A 380 -22.86 0.18 -6.51
N ALA A 381 -21.62 -0.27 -6.45
CA ALA A 381 -20.85 -0.48 -5.23
C ALA A 381 -20.04 0.75 -4.81
N THR A 382 -20.27 1.91 -5.42
CA THR A 382 -19.46 3.12 -5.20
C THR A 382 -19.48 3.53 -3.73
N ASN A 383 -20.66 3.65 -3.14
CA ASN A 383 -20.81 4.03 -1.73
C ASN A 383 -20.22 2.97 -0.78
N ASP A 384 -20.45 1.68 -1.04
CA ASP A 384 -19.89 0.60 -0.22
C ASP A 384 -18.36 0.63 -0.24
N SER A 385 -17.77 0.85 -1.43
CA SER A 385 -16.32 0.96 -1.59
C SER A 385 -15.74 2.16 -0.83
N LEU A 386 -16.40 3.32 -0.90
CA LEU A 386 -15.99 4.51 -0.14
C LEU A 386 -16.04 4.27 1.36
N ARG A 387 -17.13 3.69 1.85
CA ARG A 387 -17.29 3.36 3.27
C ARG A 387 -16.23 2.37 3.74
N GLN A 388 -15.95 1.36 2.93
CA GLN A 388 -14.90 0.38 3.24
C GLN A 388 -13.52 1.01 3.26
N GLN A 389 -13.18 1.88 2.31
CA GLN A 389 -11.91 2.62 2.30
C GLN A 389 -11.79 3.55 3.51
N ALA A 390 -12.84 4.30 3.83
CA ALA A 390 -12.88 5.17 5.01
C ALA A 390 -12.70 4.36 6.30
N ARG A 391 -13.38 3.23 6.43
CA ARG A 391 -13.25 2.32 7.58
C ARG A 391 -11.82 1.82 7.76
N LEU A 392 -11.18 1.37 6.68
CA LEU A 392 -9.79 0.91 6.71
C LEU A 392 -8.82 2.03 7.11
N GLU A 393 -9.03 3.23 6.60
CA GLU A 393 -8.21 4.39 6.95
C GLU A 393 -8.33 4.75 8.45
N ILE A 394 -9.56 4.78 8.98
CA ILE A 394 -9.80 5.04 10.40
C ILE A 394 -9.15 3.95 11.27
N ILE A 395 -9.31 2.67 10.88
CA ILE A 395 -8.65 1.55 11.57
C ILE A 395 -7.15 1.76 11.59
N ASN A 396 -6.54 2.08 10.45
CA ASN A 396 -5.09 2.29 10.37
C ASN A 396 -4.62 3.48 11.21
N LYS A 397 -5.33 4.61 11.19
CA LYS A 397 -5.04 5.77 12.06
C LYS A 397 -5.13 5.38 13.54
N LYS A 398 -6.16 4.65 13.94
CA LYS A 398 -6.34 4.16 15.32
C LYS A 398 -5.26 3.14 15.72
N ILE A 399 -4.85 2.25 14.80
CA ILE A 399 -3.75 1.30 15.05
C ILE A 399 -2.45 2.08 15.32
N ILE A 400 -2.10 3.05 14.49
CA ILE A 400 -0.86 3.83 14.65
C ILE A 400 -0.86 4.55 16.01
N SER A 401 -1.93 5.28 16.33
CA SER A 401 -2.03 6.00 17.60
C SER A 401 -1.93 5.07 18.81
N ARG A 402 -2.74 4.01 18.85
CA ARG A 402 -2.72 3.02 19.94
C ARG A 402 -1.39 2.28 20.06
N TYR A 403 -0.77 1.95 18.93
CA TYR A 403 0.54 1.29 18.92
C TYR A 403 1.61 2.16 19.54
N THR A 404 1.65 3.45 19.22
CA THR A 404 2.60 4.40 19.81
C THR A 404 2.45 4.48 21.33
N ASP A 405 1.22 4.60 21.82
CA ASP A 405 0.95 4.65 23.27
C ASP A 405 1.26 3.31 23.95
N TRP A 406 0.92 2.19 23.31
CA TRP A 406 1.19 0.86 23.78
C TRP A 406 2.71 0.60 23.88
N VAL A 407 3.49 0.96 22.84
CA VAL A 407 4.96 0.82 22.87
C VAL A 407 5.54 1.62 24.02
N LYS A 408 5.15 2.89 24.22
CA LYS A 408 5.59 3.71 25.35
C LYS A 408 5.30 3.04 26.70
N ASN A 409 4.15 2.37 26.81
CA ASN A 409 3.77 1.71 28.04
C ASN A 409 4.56 0.41 28.27
N ILE A 410 4.73 -0.42 27.25
CA ILE A 410 5.52 -1.66 27.42
C ILE A 410 7.00 -1.39 27.65
N MET A 411 7.57 -0.31 27.06
CA MET A 411 8.97 0.07 27.27
C MET A 411 9.31 0.22 28.76
N LYS A 412 8.36 0.67 29.60
CA LYS A 412 8.54 0.81 31.06
C LYS A 412 8.80 -0.54 31.74
N ASN A 413 8.42 -1.65 31.12
CA ASN A 413 8.54 -3.00 31.67
C ASN A 413 9.86 -3.71 31.26
N TYR A 414 10.70 -3.03 30.48
CA TYR A 414 11.95 -3.60 29.98
C TYR A 414 13.15 -2.76 30.41
N ALA A 415 14.18 -3.44 30.95
CA ALA A 415 15.45 -2.80 31.22
C ALA A 415 16.18 -2.54 29.90
N ILE A 416 16.42 -1.26 29.59
CA ILE A 416 17.20 -0.81 28.45
C ILE A 416 18.58 -0.44 29.01
N GLN A 417 19.60 -1.19 28.62
CA GLN A 417 20.97 -1.02 29.10
C GLN A 417 21.84 -0.52 27.94
N PHE A 418 22.39 0.67 28.08
CA PHE A 418 23.42 1.17 27.19
C PHE A 418 24.78 0.62 27.65
N THR A 419 25.52 0.06 26.71
CA THR A 419 26.93 -0.34 27.00
C THR A 419 27.79 0.88 26.82
N GLU A 420 28.64 1.16 27.82
CA GLU A 420 29.62 2.26 27.79
C GLU A 420 30.54 2.15 26.56
N GLU A 421 30.88 3.29 25.97
CA GLU A 421 31.76 3.43 24.81
C GLU A 421 33.16 2.84 24.99
#